data_18e77a36c773ff4fac23db28f02023e5
#
_entry.id   18e77a36c773ff4fac23db28f02023e5
#
_cell.length_a   1.000
_cell.length_b   1.000
_cell.length_c   1.000
_cell.angle_alpha   90.00
_cell.angle_beta   90.00
_cell.angle_gamma   90.00
#
_symmetry.space_group_name_H-M   'P 1'
#
loop_
_entity.id
_entity.type
_entity.pdbx_description
1 polymer ?
#
loop_
_entity_poly.entity_id
_entity_poly.type
_entity_poly.pdbx_seq_one_letter_code
_entity_poly.pdbx_strand_id
1 'polypeptide(L)'
;MVALEVYRWSSGAYLECQDMWRLSGIERDVYLYSTPKQYIADYKVSASLDKEKYKEGIFNLEVTVEGPSATASSIAYTLKDASGKAVLQDAINIKSRGLSNFIAFDEKKIAEVKAWNAEHPNLYTLVLELKDAQGKVTELTGCEVGFRTSEIKDGRFCINGVPVLVKGTNRHEHSQLGRTVSKELMEQDIRLMKQHNINMVRNSHYPTHPYWYQLCDRYGLYMI
;
A
#
# COMPACT_ATOMS: atom_id res chain seq x y z
N MET A 1 -1.25 -5.84 -31.82
CA MET A 1 -2.68 -6.04 -31.47
C MET A 1 -2.70 -6.85 -30.20
N VAL A 2 -3.46 -6.43 -29.19
CA VAL A 2 -3.74 -7.22 -27.97
C VAL A 2 -5.22 -7.58 -28.03
N ALA A 3 -5.57 -8.85 -27.78
CA ALA A 3 -6.94 -9.34 -27.73
C ALA A 3 -7.15 -10.13 -26.44
N LEU A 4 -8.27 -9.93 -25.78
CA LEU A 4 -8.67 -10.63 -24.57
C LEU A 4 -10.03 -11.26 -24.79
N GLU A 5 -10.16 -12.56 -24.45
CA GLU A 5 -11.41 -13.28 -24.50
C GLU A 5 -11.87 -13.60 -23.06
N VAL A 6 -13.04 -13.12 -22.70
CA VAL A 6 -13.58 -13.25 -21.33
C VAL A 6 -14.90 -14.04 -21.39
N TYR A 7 -14.93 -15.17 -20.70
CA TYR A 7 -16.11 -16.04 -20.62
C TYR A 7 -16.93 -15.79 -19.37
N ARG A 8 -18.23 -15.58 -19.55
CA ARG A 8 -19.17 -15.49 -18.42
C ARG A 8 -19.28 -16.81 -17.64
N TRP A 9 -19.23 -17.93 -18.33
CA TRP A 9 -19.36 -19.28 -17.80
C TRP A 9 -18.05 -20.05 -17.99
N SER A 10 -17.06 -19.73 -17.19
CA SER A 10 -15.81 -20.48 -17.13
C SER A 10 -15.90 -21.60 -16.10
N SER A 11 -14.93 -22.51 -16.09
CA SER A 11 -14.82 -23.56 -15.05
C SER A 11 -14.75 -22.96 -13.63
N GLY A 12 -14.16 -21.80 -13.45
CA GLY A 12 -14.14 -21.07 -12.18
C GLY A 12 -15.53 -20.71 -11.65
N ALA A 13 -16.52 -20.47 -12.54
CA ALA A 13 -17.87 -20.13 -12.14
C ALA A 13 -18.59 -21.26 -11.35
N TYR A 14 -18.10 -22.50 -11.45
CA TYR A 14 -18.62 -23.65 -10.70
C TYR A 14 -17.87 -23.91 -9.39
N LEU A 15 -16.67 -23.39 -9.26
CA LEU A 15 -15.78 -23.61 -8.11
C LEU A 15 -15.77 -22.43 -7.15
N GLU A 16 -15.92 -21.22 -7.68
CA GLU A 16 -15.79 -19.95 -6.95
C GLU A 16 -17.11 -19.19 -6.95
N CYS A 17 -18.02 -19.57 -6.06
CA CYS A 17 -19.34 -18.99 -6.05
C CYS A 17 -19.85 -18.73 -4.63
N GLN A 18 -19.02 -18.22 -3.78
CA GLN A 18 -19.37 -17.80 -2.44
C GLN A 18 -20.00 -16.40 -2.50
N ASP A 19 -20.21 -15.71 -1.43
CA ASP A 19 -20.90 -14.41 -1.28
C ASP A 19 -20.45 -13.29 -2.25
N MET A 20 -20.38 -13.59 -3.54
CA MET A 20 -19.89 -12.69 -4.58
C MET A 20 -20.94 -12.44 -5.66
N TRP A 21 -20.87 -11.25 -6.24
CA TRP A 21 -21.69 -10.91 -7.41
C TRP A 21 -21.25 -11.73 -8.63
N ARG A 22 -22.20 -12.32 -9.32
CA ARG A 22 -21.95 -13.06 -10.57
C ARG A 22 -21.95 -12.13 -11.77
N LEU A 23 -21.06 -11.18 -11.75
CA LEU A 23 -20.82 -10.26 -12.85
C LEU A 23 -19.52 -10.64 -13.53
N SER A 24 -19.50 -10.66 -14.84
CA SER A 24 -18.33 -10.97 -15.63
C SER A 24 -17.94 -9.78 -16.50
N GLY A 25 -16.69 -9.76 -16.93
CA GLY A 25 -16.13 -8.70 -17.75
C GLY A 25 -14.76 -8.28 -17.27
N ILE A 26 -14.24 -7.21 -17.85
CA ILE A 26 -12.99 -6.56 -17.44
C ILE A 26 -13.36 -5.42 -16.51
N GLU A 27 -13.04 -5.54 -15.24
CA GLU A 27 -13.49 -4.62 -14.17
C GLU A 27 -12.44 -3.58 -13.79
N ARG A 28 -11.23 -3.73 -14.29
CA ARG A 28 -10.09 -2.84 -14.03
C ARG A 28 -9.53 -2.29 -15.33
N ASP A 29 -8.78 -1.22 -15.20
CA ASP A 29 -8.08 -0.61 -16.32
C ASP A 29 -7.16 -1.61 -17.00
N VAL A 30 -7.12 -1.55 -18.34
CA VAL A 30 -6.16 -2.28 -19.16
C VAL A 30 -5.15 -1.29 -19.69
N TYR A 31 -3.89 -1.49 -19.36
CA TYR A 31 -2.82 -0.58 -19.76
C TYR A 31 -1.58 -1.36 -20.22
N LEU A 32 -0.80 -0.72 -21.06
CA LEU A 32 0.52 -1.19 -21.46
C LEU A 32 1.57 -0.35 -20.75
N TYR A 33 2.54 -0.99 -20.12
CA TYR A 33 3.64 -0.29 -19.48
C TYR A 33 4.98 -0.87 -19.93
N SER A 34 6.04 -0.10 -19.78
CA SER A 34 7.40 -0.54 -19.97
C SER A 34 8.28 -0.08 -18.81
N THR A 35 9.27 -0.86 -18.50
CA THR A 35 10.26 -0.54 -17.45
C THR A 35 11.62 -0.26 -18.07
N PRO A 36 12.52 0.45 -17.38
CA PRO A 36 13.95 0.43 -17.70
C PRO A 36 14.49 -1.02 -17.68
N LYS A 37 15.67 -1.22 -18.27
CA LYS A 37 16.31 -2.57 -18.26
C LYS A 37 16.54 -3.09 -16.84
N GLN A 38 16.92 -2.22 -15.91
CA GLN A 38 16.95 -2.49 -14.48
C GLN A 38 15.86 -1.63 -13.81
N TYR A 39 15.03 -2.24 -12.99
CA TYR A 39 13.84 -1.61 -12.42
C TYR A 39 13.52 -2.15 -11.03
N ILE A 40 12.74 -1.39 -10.27
CA ILE A 40 12.21 -1.79 -8.97
C ILE A 40 11.01 -2.71 -9.24
N ALA A 41 11.18 -4.02 -9.06
CA ALA A 41 10.12 -5.00 -9.29
C ALA A 41 9.09 -5.03 -8.17
N ASP A 42 9.56 -4.87 -6.91
CA ASP A 42 8.70 -4.86 -5.73
C ASP A 42 9.39 -4.15 -4.56
N TYR A 43 8.59 -3.68 -3.61
CA TYR A 43 9.10 -3.20 -2.33
C TYR A 43 8.08 -3.43 -1.21
N LYS A 44 8.58 -3.70 -0.01
CA LYS A 44 7.78 -3.91 1.19
C LYS A 44 8.19 -2.93 2.28
N VAL A 45 7.22 -2.17 2.75
CA VAL A 45 7.38 -1.22 3.85
C VAL A 45 6.71 -1.78 5.10
N SER A 46 7.41 -1.73 6.22
CA SER A 46 6.83 -1.95 7.54
C SER A 46 7.10 -0.73 8.41
N ALA A 47 6.04 -0.10 8.89
CA ALA A 47 6.10 1.07 9.75
C ALA A 47 5.23 0.84 11.00
N SER A 48 5.88 0.62 12.12
CA SER A 48 5.23 0.35 13.40
C SER A 48 5.69 1.32 14.48
N LEU A 49 5.13 1.19 15.67
CA LEU A 49 5.51 1.96 16.85
C LEU A 49 6.09 1.03 17.91
N ASP A 50 6.95 1.57 18.77
CA ASP A 50 7.36 0.90 20.00
C ASP A 50 6.12 0.53 20.85
N LYS A 51 6.17 -0.65 21.50
CA LYS A 51 5.02 -1.16 22.26
C LYS A 51 4.95 -0.67 23.72
N GLU A 52 5.88 0.16 24.13
CA GLU A 52 5.87 0.74 25.48
C GLU A 52 5.14 2.06 25.53
N LYS A 53 5.54 3.01 24.69
CA LYS A 53 5.04 4.38 24.67
C LYS A 53 4.25 4.76 23.42
N TYR A 54 4.35 3.94 22.36
CA TYR A 54 3.73 4.17 21.05
C TYR A 54 4.08 5.53 20.44
N LYS A 55 5.34 5.96 20.60
CA LYS A 55 5.86 7.24 20.13
C LYS A 55 7.03 7.11 19.17
N GLU A 56 7.95 6.15 19.46
CA GLU A 56 9.07 5.86 18.58
C GLU A 56 8.58 5.10 17.35
N GLY A 57 8.87 5.61 16.17
CA GLY A 57 8.59 4.93 14.90
C GLY A 57 9.68 3.89 14.60
N ILE A 58 9.27 2.70 14.21
CA ILE A 58 10.15 1.61 13.75
C ILE A 58 9.86 1.40 12.27
N PHE A 59 10.87 1.65 11.43
CA PHE A 59 10.75 1.60 9.97
C PHE A 59 11.66 0.55 9.38
N ASN A 60 11.08 -0.33 8.53
CA ASN A 60 11.81 -1.34 7.77
C ASN A 60 11.41 -1.24 6.30
N LEU A 61 12.37 -1.44 5.42
CA LEU A 61 12.21 -1.39 3.98
C LEU A 61 12.98 -2.53 3.31
N GLU A 62 12.27 -3.30 2.51
CA GLU A 62 12.81 -4.32 1.61
C GLU A 62 12.50 -3.92 0.17
N VAL A 63 13.46 -4.08 -0.74
CA VAL A 63 13.29 -3.73 -2.16
C VAL A 63 13.83 -4.85 -3.03
N THR A 64 13.09 -5.24 -4.05
CA THR A 64 13.54 -6.16 -5.09
C THR A 64 13.81 -5.38 -6.37
N VAL A 65 15.05 -5.44 -6.85
CA VAL A 65 15.46 -4.83 -8.11
C VAL A 65 15.74 -5.93 -9.12
N GLU A 66 15.08 -5.88 -10.26
CA GLU A 66 15.26 -6.84 -11.36
C GLU A 66 15.92 -6.22 -12.58
N GLY A 67 16.47 -7.10 -13.41
CA GLY A 67 17.12 -6.75 -14.67
C GLY A 67 18.64 -6.90 -14.62
N PRO A 68 19.29 -6.99 -15.80
CA PRO A 68 20.73 -7.17 -15.90
C PRO A 68 21.45 -5.94 -15.35
N SER A 69 22.23 -6.12 -14.31
CA SER A 69 23.13 -5.08 -13.80
C SER A 69 24.49 -5.24 -14.49
N ALA A 70 24.63 -4.57 -15.62
CA ALA A 70 25.93 -4.48 -16.29
C ALA A 70 26.90 -3.48 -15.63
N THR A 71 26.36 -2.61 -14.76
CA THR A 71 27.09 -1.51 -14.10
C THR A 71 26.65 -1.41 -12.64
N ALA A 72 27.51 -0.87 -11.79
CA ALA A 72 27.15 -0.55 -10.43
C ALA A 72 25.93 0.36 -10.43
N SER A 73 24.95 0.05 -9.61
CA SER A 73 23.72 0.82 -9.41
C SER A 73 23.49 0.99 -7.90
N SER A 74 22.60 1.88 -7.52
CA SER A 74 22.22 2.05 -6.13
C SER A 74 20.72 2.26 -6.00
N ILE A 75 20.18 1.80 -4.89
CA ILE A 75 18.82 2.12 -4.45
C ILE A 75 18.90 3.05 -3.25
N ALA A 76 18.19 4.16 -3.32
CA ALA A 76 18.08 5.12 -2.25
C ALA A 76 16.62 5.31 -1.85
N TYR A 77 16.37 5.67 -0.60
CA TYR A 77 15.06 6.12 -0.17
C TYR A 77 15.12 7.41 0.63
N THR A 78 14.02 8.14 0.58
CA THR A 78 13.75 9.29 1.45
C THR A 78 12.34 9.15 2.00
N LEU A 79 12.21 9.15 3.33
CA LEU A 79 10.93 9.25 4.02
C LEU A 79 10.73 10.70 4.45
N LYS A 80 9.62 11.32 4.02
CA LYS A 80 9.29 12.72 4.30
C LYS A 80 8.05 12.81 5.16
N ASP A 81 8.03 13.77 6.08
CA ASP A 81 6.82 14.12 6.83
C ASP A 81 5.83 14.94 5.97
N ALA A 82 4.67 15.27 6.55
CA ALA A 82 3.63 16.04 5.88
C ALA A 82 4.05 17.47 5.45
N SER A 83 5.15 18.00 6.00
CA SER A 83 5.72 19.29 5.58
C SER A 83 6.69 19.15 4.39
N GLY A 84 6.98 17.91 3.97
CA GLY A 84 7.98 17.58 2.96
C GLY A 84 9.41 17.49 3.48
N LYS A 85 9.62 17.63 4.79
CA LYS A 85 10.94 17.49 5.42
C LYS A 85 11.32 16.01 5.47
N ALA A 86 12.55 15.70 5.04
CA ALA A 86 13.12 14.36 5.18
C ALA A 86 13.34 14.02 6.67
N VAL A 87 12.78 12.89 7.10
CA VAL A 87 12.95 12.34 8.44
C VAL A 87 13.86 11.12 8.47
N LEU A 88 13.94 10.38 7.37
CA LEU A 88 14.91 9.30 7.13
C LEU A 88 15.43 9.38 5.70
N GLN A 89 16.70 9.02 5.52
CA GLN A 89 17.31 8.80 4.21
C GLN A 89 18.37 7.70 4.35
N ASP A 90 18.46 6.85 3.34
CA ASP A 90 19.53 5.86 3.24
C ASP A 90 19.72 5.44 1.78
N ALA A 91 20.86 4.82 1.48
CA ALA A 91 21.19 4.33 0.14
C ALA A 91 22.08 3.09 0.22
N ILE A 92 21.82 2.11 -0.62
CA ILE A 92 22.61 0.87 -0.72
C ILE A 92 23.09 0.70 -2.16
N ASN A 93 24.38 0.45 -2.32
CA ASN A 93 24.96 0.06 -3.60
C ASN A 93 24.57 -1.38 -3.93
N ILE A 94 23.99 -1.57 -5.10
CA ILE A 94 23.59 -2.88 -5.58
C ILE A 94 24.82 -3.58 -6.15
N LYS A 95 25.25 -4.63 -5.46
CA LYS A 95 26.28 -5.54 -5.97
C LYS A 95 25.55 -6.57 -6.83
N SER A 96 25.67 -6.47 -8.15
CA SER A 96 25.04 -7.39 -9.08
C SER A 96 25.31 -8.87 -8.72
N ARG A 97 24.25 -9.62 -8.51
CA ARG A 97 24.27 -11.07 -8.24
C ARG A 97 23.29 -11.84 -9.13
N GLY A 98 23.11 -11.40 -10.39
CA GLY A 98 22.17 -12.02 -11.32
C GLY A 98 21.06 -11.07 -11.77
N LEU A 99 19.94 -11.63 -12.19
CA LEU A 99 18.81 -10.87 -12.74
C LEU A 99 17.87 -10.32 -11.67
N SER A 100 17.95 -10.81 -10.43
CA SER A 100 17.13 -10.35 -9.31
C SER A 100 18.01 -10.10 -8.09
N ASN A 101 17.84 -8.94 -7.45
CA ASN A 101 18.58 -8.51 -6.29
C ASN A 101 17.59 -8.10 -5.20
N PHE A 102 17.59 -8.83 -4.10
CA PHE A 102 16.85 -8.48 -2.89
C PHE A 102 17.74 -7.63 -1.98
N ILE A 103 17.21 -6.48 -1.55
CA ILE A 103 17.90 -5.50 -0.72
C ILE A 103 17.03 -5.25 0.51
N ALA A 104 17.56 -5.55 1.69
CA ALA A 104 16.95 -5.15 2.95
C ALA A 104 17.77 -3.99 3.53
N PHE A 105 17.10 -2.89 3.83
CA PHE A 105 17.69 -1.79 4.59
C PHE A 105 17.67 -2.13 6.08
N ASP A 106 18.66 -1.65 6.80
CA ASP A 106 18.67 -1.78 8.26
C ASP A 106 17.47 -1.08 8.88
N GLU A 107 16.91 -1.68 9.92
CA GLU A 107 15.84 -1.09 10.70
C GLU A 107 16.23 0.33 11.18
N LYS A 108 15.34 1.27 10.98
CA LYS A 108 15.52 2.66 11.45
C LYS A 108 14.49 3.00 12.50
N LYS A 109 14.94 3.76 13.49
CA LYS A 109 14.10 4.30 14.56
C LYS A 109 14.00 5.81 14.44
N ILE A 110 12.79 6.33 14.64
CA ILE A 110 12.49 7.77 14.67
C ILE A 110 11.94 8.08 16.04
N ALA A 111 12.64 8.90 16.82
CA ALA A 111 12.36 9.15 18.23
C ALA A 111 10.92 9.64 18.51
N GLU A 112 10.34 10.41 17.60
CA GLU A 112 8.96 10.88 17.68
C GLU A 112 8.33 10.89 16.30
N VAL A 113 7.22 10.15 16.12
CA VAL A 113 6.43 10.16 14.89
C VAL A 113 4.99 10.55 15.20
N LYS A 114 4.33 11.16 14.22
CA LYS A 114 2.87 11.31 14.26
C LYS A 114 2.26 9.98 13.87
N ALA A 115 1.73 9.27 14.85
CA ALA A 115 1.10 7.97 14.63
C ALA A 115 -0.15 8.08 13.75
N TRP A 116 -0.39 7.06 12.95
CA TRP A 116 -1.61 6.92 12.15
C TRP A 116 -2.68 6.17 12.95
N ASN A 117 -3.89 6.68 12.95
CA ASN A 117 -5.09 5.99 13.41
C ASN A 117 -6.31 6.55 12.66
N ALA A 118 -7.51 5.97 12.90
CA ALA A 118 -8.73 6.38 12.18
C ALA A 118 -9.17 7.82 12.44
N GLU A 119 -8.80 8.42 13.56
CA GLU A 119 -9.12 9.82 13.89
C GLU A 119 -8.04 10.79 13.42
N HIS A 120 -6.79 10.34 13.41
CA HIS A 120 -5.61 11.12 13.00
C HIS A 120 -4.79 10.32 11.99
N PRO A 121 -5.19 10.32 10.70
CA PRO A 121 -4.53 9.54 9.66
C PRO A 121 -3.25 10.22 9.17
N ASN A 122 -2.27 10.37 10.06
CA ASN A 122 -1.00 10.99 9.73
C ASN A 122 -0.18 10.10 8.80
N LEU A 123 0.20 10.62 7.64
CA LEU A 123 0.96 9.92 6.63
C LEU A 123 2.30 10.59 6.36
N TYR A 124 3.28 9.78 6.04
CA TYR A 124 4.60 10.14 5.55
C TYR A 124 4.68 9.73 4.07
N THR A 125 5.53 10.38 3.30
CA THR A 125 5.76 10.03 1.90
C THR A 125 7.11 9.31 1.77
N LEU A 126 7.08 8.05 1.36
CA LEU A 126 8.27 7.31 0.96
C LEU A 126 8.54 7.55 -0.52
N VAL A 127 9.77 7.91 -0.84
CA VAL A 127 10.28 8.03 -2.22
C VAL A 127 11.44 7.07 -2.36
N LEU A 128 11.41 6.22 -3.39
CA LEU A 128 12.46 5.29 -3.79
C LEU A 128 13.08 5.76 -5.10
N GLU A 129 14.40 5.78 -5.16
CA GLU A 129 15.19 6.19 -6.33
C GLU A 129 16.15 5.06 -6.72
N LEU A 130 15.98 4.49 -7.90
CA LEU A 130 16.99 3.64 -8.52
C LEU A 130 17.93 4.50 -9.34
N LYS A 131 19.24 4.38 -9.11
CA LYS A 131 20.27 5.20 -9.75
C LYS A 131 21.25 4.31 -10.49
N ASP A 132 21.71 4.80 -11.65
CA ASP A 132 22.79 4.17 -12.41
C ASP A 132 24.18 4.43 -11.79
N ALA A 133 25.22 3.92 -12.43
CA ALA A 133 26.61 4.08 -11.98
C ALA A 133 27.09 5.55 -11.95
N GLN A 134 26.43 6.42 -12.69
CA GLN A 134 26.72 7.86 -12.74
C GLN A 134 25.91 8.66 -11.70
N GLY A 135 25.06 7.97 -10.93
CA GLY A 135 24.19 8.59 -9.92
C GLY A 135 22.92 9.22 -10.51
N LYS A 136 22.63 9.01 -11.79
CA LYS A 136 21.42 9.50 -12.43
C LYS A 136 20.25 8.61 -12.02
N VAL A 137 19.13 9.22 -11.61
CA VAL A 137 17.89 8.51 -11.33
C VAL A 137 17.33 7.92 -12.63
N THR A 138 17.17 6.61 -12.67
CA THR A 138 16.61 5.85 -13.79
C THR A 138 15.16 5.45 -13.55
N GLU A 139 14.76 5.35 -12.28
CA GLU A 139 13.39 5.08 -11.87
C GLU A 139 13.08 5.74 -10.54
N LEU A 140 11.84 6.19 -10.40
CA LEU A 140 11.28 6.80 -9.20
C LEU A 140 9.93 6.14 -8.90
N THR A 141 9.77 5.67 -7.66
CA THR A 141 8.50 5.16 -7.17
C THR A 141 8.33 5.47 -5.68
N GLY A 142 7.20 5.11 -5.09
CA GLY A 142 6.98 5.29 -3.66
C GLY A 142 5.53 5.15 -3.25
N CYS A 143 5.27 5.38 -1.97
CA CYS A 143 3.94 5.29 -1.38
C CYS A 143 3.79 6.20 -0.15
N GLU A 144 2.56 6.32 0.31
CA GLU A 144 2.27 6.90 1.62
C GLU A 144 2.45 5.84 2.72
N VAL A 145 2.96 6.25 3.88
CA VAL A 145 3.32 5.36 5.00
C VAL A 145 2.74 5.90 6.30
N GLY A 146 1.94 5.09 6.99
CA GLY A 146 1.43 5.41 8.32
C GLY A 146 2.10 4.56 9.41
N PHE A 147 2.66 5.19 10.44
CA PHE A 147 3.21 4.48 11.60
C PHE A 147 2.08 4.03 12.52
N ARG A 148 1.90 2.72 12.63
CA ARG A 148 0.79 2.12 13.37
C ARG A 148 1.18 0.76 13.95
N THR A 149 0.73 0.48 15.17
CA THR A 149 0.77 -0.84 15.77
C THR A 149 -0.65 -1.34 16.00
N SER A 150 -0.95 -2.55 15.51
CA SER A 150 -2.22 -3.24 15.70
C SER A 150 -1.95 -4.51 16.51
N GLU A 151 -2.66 -4.69 17.60
CA GLU A 151 -2.42 -5.82 18.52
C GLU A 151 -3.66 -6.17 19.34
N ILE A 152 -3.66 -7.38 19.90
CA ILE A 152 -4.59 -7.76 20.98
C ILE A 152 -3.86 -7.56 22.30
N LYS A 153 -4.40 -6.70 23.16
CA LYS A 153 -3.86 -6.40 24.48
C LYS A 153 -4.97 -6.51 25.52
N ASP A 154 -4.72 -7.29 26.56
CA ASP A 154 -5.71 -7.56 27.63
C ASP A 154 -7.07 -8.01 27.08
N GLY A 155 -7.06 -8.90 26.06
CA GLY A 155 -8.25 -9.44 25.40
C GLY A 155 -9.02 -8.43 24.52
N ARG A 156 -8.46 -7.24 24.26
CA ARG A 156 -9.09 -6.18 23.45
C ARG A 156 -8.26 -5.88 22.22
N PHE A 157 -8.94 -5.58 21.12
CA PHE A 157 -8.29 -5.05 19.93
C PHE A 157 -7.84 -3.62 20.16
N CYS A 158 -6.53 -3.38 19.99
CA CYS A 158 -5.90 -2.08 20.22
C CYS A 158 -5.18 -1.58 18.97
N ILE A 159 -5.27 -0.29 18.74
CA ILE A 159 -4.42 0.45 17.80
C ILE A 159 -3.57 1.43 18.59
N ASN A 160 -2.25 1.34 18.42
CA ASN A 160 -1.29 2.17 19.16
C ASN A 160 -1.50 2.09 20.69
N GLY A 161 -1.76 0.87 21.19
CA GLY A 161 -2.02 0.61 22.61
C GLY A 161 -3.39 1.03 23.13
N VAL A 162 -4.22 1.70 22.31
CA VAL A 162 -5.54 2.17 22.71
C VAL A 162 -6.62 1.20 22.22
N PRO A 163 -7.51 0.71 23.11
CA PRO A 163 -8.63 -0.14 22.71
C PRO A 163 -9.56 0.57 21.72
N VAL A 164 -9.92 -0.11 20.65
CA VAL A 164 -10.78 0.43 19.59
C VAL A 164 -12.08 -0.34 19.52
N LEU A 165 -13.20 0.37 19.57
CA LEU A 165 -14.49 -0.17 19.20
C LEU A 165 -14.64 -0.10 17.68
N VAL A 166 -14.69 -1.27 17.05
CA VAL A 166 -14.89 -1.38 15.60
C VAL A 166 -16.33 -1.03 15.25
N LYS A 167 -16.51 0.03 14.46
CA LYS A 167 -17.76 0.45 13.86
C LYS A 167 -17.61 0.34 12.35
N GLY A 168 -17.99 -0.80 11.78
CA GLY A 168 -17.66 -1.16 10.41
C GLY A 168 -18.86 -1.45 9.53
N THR A 169 -18.61 -1.46 8.24
CA THR A 169 -19.56 -1.89 7.20
C THR A 169 -18.86 -2.76 6.18
N ASN A 170 -19.62 -3.64 5.52
CA ASN A 170 -19.16 -4.34 4.33
C ASN A 170 -19.25 -3.41 3.11
N ARG A 171 -18.31 -3.55 2.18
CA ARG A 171 -18.34 -2.86 0.91
C ARG A 171 -17.99 -3.81 -0.23
N HIS A 172 -18.87 -3.87 -1.22
CA HIS A 172 -18.60 -4.43 -2.54
C HIS A 172 -18.21 -3.32 -3.52
N GLU A 173 -17.36 -3.62 -4.48
CA GLU A 173 -17.12 -2.73 -5.61
C GLU A 173 -18.21 -2.89 -6.65
N HIS A 174 -19.27 -2.14 -6.52
CA HIS A 174 -20.37 -2.10 -7.46
C HIS A 174 -21.10 -0.75 -7.41
N SER A 175 -21.79 -0.45 -8.48
CA SER A 175 -22.66 0.71 -8.61
C SER A 175 -23.87 0.34 -9.45
N GLN A 176 -24.75 1.30 -9.74
CA GLN A 176 -25.83 1.14 -10.71
C GLN A 176 -25.33 0.77 -12.10
N LEU A 177 -24.05 1.07 -12.41
CA LEU A 177 -23.41 0.77 -13.68
C LEU A 177 -22.70 -0.60 -13.70
N GLY A 178 -22.79 -1.39 -12.64
CA GLY A 178 -22.13 -2.68 -12.52
C GLY A 178 -20.95 -2.67 -11.57
N ARG A 179 -19.93 -3.49 -11.82
CA ARG A 179 -18.73 -3.63 -10.98
C ARG A 179 -17.61 -2.63 -11.26
N THR A 180 -17.76 -1.79 -12.25
CA THR A 180 -16.81 -0.71 -12.51
C THR A 180 -17.18 0.49 -11.65
N VAL A 181 -16.32 0.83 -10.69
CA VAL A 181 -16.55 1.92 -9.74
C VAL A 181 -15.55 3.04 -10.01
N SER A 182 -16.04 4.25 -10.24
CA SER A 182 -15.19 5.41 -10.48
C SER A 182 -14.48 5.87 -9.19
N LYS A 183 -13.40 6.64 -9.35
CA LYS A 183 -12.66 7.23 -8.21
C LYS A 183 -13.56 8.17 -7.40
N GLU A 184 -14.40 8.96 -8.08
CA GLU A 184 -15.33 9.89 -7.45
C GLU A 184 -16.34 9.17 -6.57
N LEU A 185 -16.85 8.02 -7.02
CA LEU A 185 -17.79 7.21 -6.24
C LEU A 185 -17.09 6.58 -5.02
N MET A 186 -15.84 6.10 -5.18
CA MET A 186 -15.05 5.63 -4.04
C MET A 186 -14.82 6.73 -3.00
N GLU A 187 -14.52 7.96 -3.45
CA GLU A 187 -14.39 9.11 -2.54
C GLU A 187 -15.70 9.47 -1.87
N GLN A 188 -16.81 9.36 -2.57
CA GLN A 188 -18.14 9.57 -1.98
C GLN A 188 -18.43 8.54 -0.90
N ASP A 189 -18.20 7.25 -1.18
CA ASP A 189 -18.39 6.15 -0.22
C ASP A 189 -17.62 6.43 1.07
N ILE A 190 -16.32 6.74 0.97
CA ILE A 190 -15.49 6.92 2.15
C ILE A 190 -15.86 8.17 2.95
N ARG A 191 -16.24 9.26 2.28
CA ARG A 191 -16.75 10.48 2.94
C ARG A 191 -18.03 10.21 3.72
N LEU A 192 -18.97 9.46 3.14
CA LEU A 192 -20.19 9.04 3.81
C LEU A 192 -19.89 8.16 5.03
N MET A 193 -18.99 7.19 4.89
CA MET A 193 -18.56 6.35 6.02
C MET A 193 -18.02 7.22 7.17
N LYS A 194 -17.16 8.18 6.90
CA LYS A 194 -16.62 9.08 7.91
C LYS A 194 -17.69 9.99 8.53
N GLN A 195 -18.62 10.53 7.74
CA GLN A 195 -19.75 11.34 8.24
C GLN A 195 -20.67 10.56 9.18
N HIS A 196 -20.77 9.23 8.99
CA HIS A 196 -21.55 8.34 9.84
C HIS A 196 -20.73 7.66 10.96
N ASN A 197 -19.53 8.18 11.27
CA ASN A 197 -18.64 7.66 12.32
C ASN A 197 -18.24 6.18 12.13
N ILE A 198 -18.17 5.71 10.88
CA ILE A 198 -17.61 4.41 10.54
C ILE A 198 -16.10 4.52 10.56
N ASN A 199 -15.42 3.61 11.26
CA ASN A 199 -13.97 3.59 11.38
C ASN A 199 -13.32 2.33 10.75
N MET A 200 -14.12 1.39 10.26
CA MET A 200 -13.63 0.18 9.60
C MET A 200 -14.49 -0.19 8.40
N VAL A 201 -13.86 -0.72 7.37
CA VAL A 201 -14.53 -1.31 6.21
C VAL A 201 -14.05 -2.74 5.99
N ARG A 202 -14.98 -3.66 5.71
CA ARG A 202 -14.65 -5.00 5.23
C ARG A 202 -14.80 -5.04 3.72
N ASN A 203 -13.69 -5.32 3.03
CA ASN A 203 -13.74 -5.51 1.58
C ASN A 203 -14.40 -6.86 1.26
N SER A 204 -15.62 -6.79 0.81
CA SER A 204 -16.43 -7.99 0.53
C SER A 204 -16.33 -8.34 -0.96
N HIS A 205 -15.67 -9.43 -1.37
CA HIS A 205 -14.88 -10.39 -0.59
C HIS A 205 -13.61 -10.68 -1.38
N TYR A 206 -13.07 -9.68 -2.02
CA TYR A 206 -11.98 -9.75 -3.00
C TYR A 206 -11.07 -8.50 -2.91
N PRO A 207 -9.86 -8.54 -3.43
CA PRO A 207 -9.03 -7.35 -3.55
C PRO A 207 -9.73 -6.27 -4.38
N THR A 208 -9.79 -5.07 -3.84
CA THR A 208 -10.46 -3.94 -4.46
C THR A 208 -9.49 -3.09 -5.29
N HIS A 209 -9.99 -2.02 -5.91
CA HIS A 209 -9.16 -1.11 -6.70
C HIS A 209 -8.06 -0.48 -5.81
N PRO A 210 -6.79 -0.39 -6.25
CA PRO A 210 -5.68 0.16 -5.44
C PRO A 210 -5.94 1.56 -4.86
N TYR A 211 -6.70 2.38 -5.57
CA TYR A 211 -7.10 3.71 -5.09
C TYR A 211 -7.94 3.66 -3.80
N TRP A 212 -8.74 2.61 -3.62
CA TRP A 212 -9.52 2.42 -2.40
C TRP A 212 -8.64 2.27 -1.16
N TYR A 213 -7.55 1.52 -1.26
CA TYR A 213 -6.58 1.39 -0.17
C TYR A 213 -5.95 2.73 0.19
N GLN A 214 -5.56 3.53 -0.82
CA GLN A 214 -5.03 4.88 -0.59
C GLN A 214 -6.04 5.80 0.10
N LEU A 215 -7.31 5.69 -0.27
CA LEU A 215 -8.37 6.45 0.40
C LEU A 215 -8.54 6.02 1.86
N CYS A 216 -8.50 4.71 2.17
CA CYS A 216 -8.55 4.22 3.55
C CYS A 216 -7.39 4.77 4.39
N ASP A 217 -6.18 4.83 3.83
CA ASP A 217 -5.02 5.41 4.49
C ASP A 217 -5.20 6.91 4.76
N ARG A 218 -5.65 7.66 3.76
CA ARG A 218 -5.79 9.12 3.82
C ARG A 218 -6.96 9.60 4.69
N TYR A 219 -8.08 8.89 4.65
CA TYR A 219 -9.28 9.24 5.41
C TYR A 219 -9.32 8.59 6.80
N GLY A 220 -8.45 7.65 7.09
CA GLY A 220 -8.42 6.95 8.36
C GLY A 220 -9.56 5.93 8.49
N LEU A 221 -9.54 4.88 7.67
CA LEU A 221 -10.38 3.71 7.85
C LEU A 221 -9.51 2.47 8.06
N TYR A 222 -9.80 1.73 9.13
CA TYR A 222 -9.28 0.38 9.27
C TYR A 222 -9.91 -0.50 8.20
N MET A 223 -9.20 -1.53 7.77
CA MET A 223 -9.68 -2.41 6.69
C MET A 223 -9.38 -3.87 7.01
N ILE A 224 -10.30 -4.73 6.60
CA ILE A 224 -10.23 -6.18 6.73
C ILE A 224 -10.68 -6.84 5.41
#